data_cc1e3193455c717dd812e67e5d67d8b3
#
_entry.id   cc1e3193455c717dd812e67e5d67d8b3
#
_cell.length_a   1.000
_cell.length_b   1.000
_cell.length_c   1.000
_cell.angle_alpha   90.00
_cell.angle_beta   90.00
_cell.angle_gamma   90.00
#
_symmetry.space_group_name_H-M   'P 1'
#
loop_
_entity.id
_entity.type
_entity.pdbx_description
1 polymer ?
#
loop_
_entity_poly.entity_id
_entity_poly.type
_entity_poly.pdbx_seq_one_letter_code
_entity_poly.pdbx_strand_id
1 'polypeptide(L)'
;MCSTRLNCRIIVSIRRTAFSVQPATVWHEGLINSRKLMKGGCRLATKVESSPRVVGAETNLATIRRGFSRRVSSWDRTGGNRDYVTVRAGATVVLAEIAGAGTVRHMYVTAGCGNRLFYRTALLRMYWDGEETPSVEVPLGDFFGVAHAKPRFFSSALLSVNPGAPTFPGGGTLGLNSYFPMPFANGARIELTNVGEHDVVALWYHIDYEEVRRLPEDQGRFHAQWRRENPTQDARLDGINRTGDDNYVILEAEGEGHYVGCLLEIDNVAGGWYGEGDDMIFIDGEGWPPSIHGTGTEEIFGGGACPNREYAGLYSGFHLISNEDWSGKNGMYRFCVADPVRFTHSIRVTLEHGHANDLSNDYSGVAYWYQTEPHKAFPAIPARDGLLPRTPPGFDSVIARETRLMCRLIECVRTGQRLHFPAHTDQANALFRAVNVAVGAENVPEAIRLLDRLIQLAGLKD
;
A
#
# COMPACT_ATOMS: atom_id res chain seq x y z
N MET A 1 19.49 -52.94 11.34
CA MET A 1 18.79 -53.45 12.52
C MET A 1 19.02 -52.48 13.66
N CYS A 2 18.05 -51.93 14.12
CA CYS A 2 17.55 -51.44 15.40
C CYS A 2 16.89 -50.06 15.25
N SER A 3 15.60 -50.17 15.34
CA SER A 3 14.61 -49.07 15.41
C SER A 3 14.50 -48.61 16.86
N THR A 4 14.41 -47.31 17.09
CA THR A 4 13.77 -46.80 18.30
C THR A 4 12.98 -45.53 17.98
N ARG A 5 11.63 -45.69 17.99
CA ARG A 5 10.65 -44.62 17.99
C ARG A 5 10.54 -44.06 19.41
N LEU A 6 10.66 -42.76 19.59
CA LEU A 6 10.22 -42.08 20.80
C LEU A 6 8.89 -41.35 20.50
N ASN A 7 7.82 -41.89 21.13
CA ASN A 7 6.53 -41.22 21.24
C ASN A 7 6.56 -40.26 22.43
N CYS A 8 6.38 -38.96 22.17
CA CYS A 8 6.06 -37.99 23.22
C CYS A 8 4.56 -37.65 23.13
N ARG A 9 3.78 -38.20 24.07
CA ARG A 9 2.39 -37.77 24.31
C ARG A 9 2.43 -36.61 25.30
N ILE A 10 1.96 -35.43 24.86
CA ILE A 10 1.65 -34.32 25.78
C ILE A 10 0.19 -34.46 26.19
N ILE A 11 -0.02 -34.70 27.50
CA ILE A 11 -1.35 -34.70 28.12
C ILE A 11 -1.65 -33.27 28.55
N VAL A 12 -2.63 -32.63 27.90
CA VAL A 12 -3.18 -31.35 28.34
C VAL A 12 -4.40 -31.63 29.22
N SER A 13 -4.27 -31.31 30.50
CA SER A 13 -5.37 -31.36 31.47
C SER A 13 -6.20 -30.07 31.38
N ILE A 14 -7.43 -30.18 30.89
CA ILE A 14 -8.38 -29.05 30.87
C ILE A 14 -9.23 -29.14 32.15
N ARG A 15 -9.03 -28.22 33.07
CA ARG A 15 -9.98 -27.98 34.17
C ARG A 15 -11.20 -27.25 33.66
N ARG A 16 -12.37 -27.87 33.74
CA ARG A 16 -13.67 -27.24 33.52
C ARG A 16 -14.05 -26.43 34.75
N THR A 17 -14.17 -25.10 34.60
CA THR A 17 -14.90 -24.25 35.53
C THR A 17 -16.31 -24.03 34.97
N ALA A 18 -17.29 -24.50 35.73
CA ALA A 18 -18.71 -24.34 35.42
C ALA A 18 -19.16 -22.93 35.75
N PHE A 19 -19.66 -22.20 34.76
CA PHE A 19 -20.44 -20.98 34.98
C PHE A 19 -21.91 -21.31 34.85
N SER A 20 -22.67 -21.00 35.93
CA SER A 20 -24.12 -21.12 35.97
C SER A 20 -24.76 -19.98 35.23
N VAL A 21 -25.60 -20.29 34.24
CA VAL A 21 -26.47 -19.32 33.56
C VAL A 21 -27.83 -19.36 34.18
N GLN A 22 -28.32 -18.22 34.69
CA GLN A 22 -29.70 -18.03 35.08
C GLN A 22 -30.57 -17.70 33.87
N PRO A 23 -31.82 -18.16 33.81
CA PRO A 23 -32.68 -17.95 32.64
C PRO A 23 -33.35 -16.57 32.64
N ALA A 24 -33.36 -15.94 31.46
CA ALA A 24 -34.06 -14.71 31.19
C ALA A 24 -35.57 -14.93 31.03
N THR A 25 -36.31 -14.06 31.61
CA THR A 25 -37.78 -14.00 31.68
C THR A 25 -38.41 -13.74 30.30
N VAL A 26 -39.40 -14.58 29.99
CA VAL A 26 -40.25 -14.48 28.81
C VAL A 26 -41.33 -13.40 29.04
N TRP A 27 -41.50 -12.49 28.10
CA TRP A 27 -42.66 -11.59 28.05
C TRP A 27 -43.65 -12.07 27.00
N HIS A 28 -44.89 -12.20 27.44
CA HIS A 28 -46.06 -12.69 26.70
C HIS A 28 -46.52 -11.72 25.60
N GLU A 29 -46.95 -12.32 24.51
CA GLU A 29 -47.67 -11.70 23.39
C GLU A 29 -49.01 -11.14 23.80
N GLY A 30 -49.35 -9.94 23.30
CA GLY A 30 -50.71 -9.40 23.29
C GLY A 30 -51.25 -9.35 21.87
N LEU A 31 -52.13 -10.29 21.53
CA LEU A 31 -52.95 -10.30 20.33
C LEU A 31 -54.02 -9.21 20.40
N ILE A 32 -54.04 -8.29 19.44
CA ILE A 32 -55.24 -7.47 19.15
C ILE A 32 -55.62 -7.69 17.68
N ASN A 33 -56.78 -8.30 17.56
CA ASN A 33 -57.51 -8.58 16.34
C ASN A 33 -58.45 -7.40 16.04
N SER A 34 -58.33 -6.75 14.87
CA SER A 34 -59.44 -5.99 14.33
C SER A 34 -59.44 -5.99 12.80
N ARG A 35 -60.32 -6.81 12.22
CA ARG A 35 -60.76 -6.68 10.85
C ARG A 35 -61.60 -5.43 10.66
N LYS A 36 -61.25 -4.57 9.73
CA LYS A 36 -62.19 -3.74 8.99
C LYS A 36 -61.76 -3.60 7.56
N LEU A 37 -62.61 -4.09 6.68
CA LEU A 37 -62.58 -3.90 5.23
C LEU A 37 -62.76 -2.40 4.90
N MET A 38 -61.92 -1.89 3.97
CA MET A 38 -62.38 -0.87 3.04
C MET A 38 -61.74 -1.11 1.69
N LYS A 39 -62.60 -1.18 0.65
CA LYS A 39 -62.30 -1.21 -0.77
C LYS A 39 -61.86 0.20 -1.21
N GLY A 40 -60.79 0.31 -1.92
CA GLY A 40 -60.37 1.54 -2.60
C GLY A 40 -59.08 1.29 -3.33
N GLY A 41 -59.16 1.03 -4.64
CA GLY A 41 -57.95 0.79 -5.45
C GLY A 41 -57.14 2.08 -5.66
N CYS A 42 -55.94 2.10 -5.18
CA CYS A 42 -54.91 3.01 -5.62
C CYS A 42 -53.64 2.17 -5.81
N ARG A 43 -53.19 2.02 -7.07
CA ARG A 43 -51.90 1.42 -7.36
C ARG A 43 -50.80 2.37 -6.88
N LEU A 44 -50.35 2.19 -5.68
CA LEU A 44 -49.10 2.73 -5.22
C LEU A 44 -47.98 1.83 -5.81
N ALA A 45 -47.22 2.39 -6.75
CA ALA A 45 -45.94 1.83 -7.10
C ALA A 45 -45.05 1.89 -5.88
N THR A 46 -44.88 0.76 -5.20
CA THR A 46 -43.89 0.63 -4.14
C THR A 46 -42.54 0.71 -4.84
N LYS A 47 -41.89 1.89 -4.77
CA LYS A 47 -40.46 1.97 -4.84
C LYS A 47 -39.93 1.05 -3.74
N VAL A 48 -39.38 -0.08 -4.13
CA VAL A 48 -38.50 -0.85 -3.24
C VAL A 48 -37.26 0.01 -3.07
N GLU A 49 -37.23 0.80 -2.02
CA GLU A 49 -36.00 1.39 -1.53
C GLU A 49 -35.09 0.23 -1.18
N SER A 50 -34.07 0.04 -2.00
CA SER A 50 -32.99 -0.89 -1.68
C SER A 50 -32.37 -0.41 -0.37
N SER A 51 -32.54 -1.19 0.70
CA SER A 51 -31.81 -1.01 1.95
C SER A 51 -30.33 -0.77 1.65
N PRO A 52 -29.65 0.17 2.31
CA PRO A 52 -28.22 0.38 2.10
C PRO A 52 -27.51 -0.96 2.34
N ARG A 53 -26.95 -1.51 1.27
CA ARG A 53 -26.12 -2.72 1.38
C ARG A 53 -24.90 -2.35 2.20
N VAL A 54 -24.80 -2.89 3.40
CA VAL A 54 -23.54 -2.88 4.16
C VAL A 54 -22.53 -3.65 3.32
N VAL A 55 -21.61 -2.93 2.72
CA VAL A 55 -20.55 -3.48 1.87
C VAL A 55 -19.42 -3.95 2.77
N GLY A 56 -19.55 -5.15 3.32
CA GLY A 56 -18.38 -5.96 3.69
C GLY A 56 -18.01 -6.82 2.48
N ALA A 57 -16.77 -6.81 2.04
CA ALA A 57 -16.30 -7.61 0.91
C ALA A 57 -16.61 -9.10 1.07
N GLU A 58 -16.81 -9.58 2.28
CA GLU A 58 -17.09 -10.96 2.66
C GLU A 58 -18.57 -11.37 2.53
N THR A 59 -19.49 -10.43 2.52
CA THR A 59 -20.93 -10.72 2.58
C THR A 59 -21.52 -11.20 1.27
N ASN A 60 -20.76 -11.21 0.17
CA ASN A 60 -21.25 -11.56 -1.18
C ASN A 60 -20.45 -12.65 -1.90
N LEU A 61 -19.61 -13.44 -1.23
CA LEU A 61 -18.85 -14.51 -1.88
C LEU A 61 -19.75 -15.57 -2.52
N ALA A 62 -20.88 -15.90 -1.91
CA ALA A 62 -21.85 -16.87 -2.44
C ALA A 62 -22.76 -16.31 -3.55
N THR A 63 -22.74 -14.98 -3.80
CA THR A 63 -23.55 -14.38 -4.86
C THR A 63 -22.90 -14.62 -6.20
N ILE A 64 -23.61 -15.30 -7.11
CA ILE A 64 -23.13 -15.54 -8.47
C ILE A 64 -23.02 -14.19 -9.20
N ARG A 65 -21.79 -13.84 -9.60
CA ARG A 65 -21.49 -12.65 -10.38
C ARG A 65 -21.59 -12.97 -11.87
N ARG A 66 -22.10 -12.02 -12.65
CA ARG A 66 -22.17 -12.11 -14.10
C ARG A 66 -21.00 -11.35 -14.71
N GLY A 67 -20.36 -11.93 -15.72
CA GLY A 67 -19.18 -11.36 -16.39
C GLY A 67 -18.16 -12.45 -16.65
N PHE A 68 -16.97 -12.05 -17.05
CA PHE A 68 -15.87 -12.96 -17.32
C PHE A 68 -14.66 -12.60 -16.48
N SER A 69 -14.08 -13.57 -15.81
CA SER A 69 -12.78 -13.39 -15.15
C SER A 69 -11.66 -13.37 -16.18
N ARG A 70 -10.78 -12.40 -16.08
CA ARG A 70 -9.65 -12.18 -16.97
C ARG A 70 -8.38 -11.92 -16.18
N ARG A 71 -7.25 -12.17 -16.82
CA ARG A 71 -5.93 -11.80 -16.29
C ARG A 71 -5.03 -11.27 -17.39
N VAL A 72 -4.40 -10.14 -17.13
CA VAL A 72 -3.18 -9.71 -17.82
C VAL A 72 -2.01 -10.03 -16.91
N SER A 73 -0.93 -10.61 -17.46
CA SER A 73 0.26 -10.94 -16.65
C SER A 73 1.52 -11.01 -17.51
N SER A 74 2.65 -11.09 -16.86
CA SER A 74 3.97 -11.21 -17.49
C SER A 74 4.31 -12.61 -18.00
N TRP A 75 3.35 -13.53 -18.10
CA TRP A 75 3.60 -14.92 -18.51
C TRP A 75 4.21 -15.04 -19.91
N ASP A 76 5.10 -16.00 -20.09
CA ASP A 76 5.79 -16.27 -21.36
C ASP A 76 4.84 -16.92 -22.37
N ARG A 77 4.49 -16.15 -23.40
CA ARG A 77 3.59 -16.59 -24.48
C ARG A 77 4.13 -17.78 -25.29
N THR A 78 5.42 -18.05 -25.20
CA THR A 78 6.05 -19.20 -25.85
C THR A 78 5.93 -20.50 -25.05
N GLY A 79 5.54 -20.41 -23.77
CA GLY A 79 5.54 -21.54 -22.82
C GLY A 79 6.93 -21.87 -22.26
N GLY A 80 7.92 -21.01 -22.48
CA GLY A 80 9.30 -21.21 -22.06
C GLY A 80 9.60 -20.80 -20.61
N ASN A 81 8.56 -20.37 -19.82
CA ASN A 81 8.65 -19.94 -18.43
C ASN A 81 9.58 -18.73 -18.18
N ARG A 82 9.81 -17.90 -19.19
CA ARG A 82 10.44 -16.60 -19.00
C ARG A 82 9.38 -15.55 -18.63
N ASP A 83 8.74 -15.72 -17.52
CA ASP A 83 7.51 -15.04 -17.08
C ASP A 83 7.73 -13.64 -16.51
N TYR A 84 8.67 -12.87 -17.04
CA TYR A 84 8.96 -11.51 -16.57
C TYR A 84 9.20 -10.53 -17.70
N VAL A 85 8.98 -9.26 -17.42
CA VAL A 85 9.39 -8.15 -18.28
C VAL A 85 10.56 -7.39 -17.64
N THR A 86 11.40 -6.78 -18.47
CA THR A 86 12.48 -5.88 -18.02
C THR A 86 12.04 -4.45 -18.27
N VAL A 87 12.12 -3.59 -17.25
CA VAL A 87 11.89 -2.15 -17.40
C VAL A 87 13.24 -1.43 -17.33
N ARG A 88 13.75 -1.05 -18.48
CA ARG A 88 15.07 -0.39 -18.57
C ARG A 88 15.03 0.99 -17.90
N ALA A 89 16.19 1.46 -17.45
CA ALA A 89 16.36 2.82 -16.98
C ALA A 89 15.87 3.82 -18.04
N GLY A 90 15.08 4.79 -17.65
CA GLY A 90 14.45 5.79 -18.53
C GLY A 90 13.27 5.28 -19.38
N ALA A 91 12.90 4.01 -19.30
CA ALA A 91 11.85 3.44 -20.16
C ALA A 91 10.50 3.33 -19.45
N THR A 92 9.44 3.36 -20.24
CA THR A 92 8.07 3.01 -19.84
C THR A 92 7.67 1.69 -20.49
N VAL A 93 7.02 0.81 -19.72
CA VAL A 93 6.44 -0.44 -20.19
C VAL A 93 4.95 -0.44 -19.85
N VAL A 94 4.11 -0.72 -20.86
CA VAL A 94 2.68 -0.96 -20.67
C VAL A 94 2.50 -2.37 -20.09
N LEU A 95 1.95 -2.44 -18.89
CA LEU A 95 1.66 -3.69 -18.19
C LEU A 95 0.31 -4.27 -18.63
N ALA A 96 -0.68 -3.40 -18.82
CA ALA A 96 -2.00 -3.79 -19.31
C ALA A 96 -2.59 -2.71 -20.21
N GLU A 97 -3.23 -3.15 -21.28
CA GLU A 97 -4.11 -2.38 -22.16
C GLU A 97 -5.40 -3.18 -22.30
N ILE A 98 -6.48 -2.70 -21.67
CA ILE A 98 -7.74 -3.42 -21.57
C ILE A 98 -8.83 -2.58 -22.25
N ALA A 99 -9.56 -3.16 -23.19
CA ALA A 99 -10.68 -2.50 -23.85
C ALA A 99 -12.01 -2.97 -23.26
N GLY A 100 -13.01 -2.07 -23.28
CA GLY A 100 -14.37 -2.36 -22.78
C GLY A 100 -14.51 -2.07 -21.29
N ALA A 101 -15.65 -2.47 -20.71
CA ALA A 101 -15.98 -2.21 -19.31
C ALA A 101 -15.50 -3.33 -18.39
N GLY A 102 -15.03 -2.97 -17.22
CA GLY A 102 -14.56 -3.94 -16.23
C GLY A 102 -14.20 -3.34 -14.90
N THR A 103 -13.64 -4.18 -14.04
CA THR A 103 -13.10 -3.76 -12.75
C THR A 103 -11.86 -4.60 -12.43
N VAL A 104 -10.69 -3.97 -12.27
CA VAL A 104 -9.53 -4.66 -11.68
C VAL A 104 -9.89 -5.01 -10.23
N ARG A 105 -9.65 -6.27 -9.86
CA ARG A 105 -9.98 -6.81 -8.53
C ARG A 105 -8.76 -7.12 -7.70
N HIS A 106 -7.65 -7.40 -8.37
CA HIS A 106 -6.40 -7.73 -7.71
C HIS A 106 -5.23 -7.34 -8.60
N MET A 107 -4.25 -6.71 -8.02
CA MET A 107 -2.91 -6.53 -8.59
C MET A 107 -1.89 -7.24 -7.73
N TYR A 108 -1.05 -8.03 -8.37
CA TYR A 108 0.14 -8.62 -7.77
C TYR A 108 1.37 -8.16 -8.53
N VAL A 109 2.39 -7.74 -7.80
CA VAL A 109 3.69 -7.36 -8.37
C VAL A 109 4.81 -7.93 -7.50
N THR A 110 5.84 -8.47 -8.15
CA THR A 110 7.14 -8.71 -7.53
C THR A 110 8.24 -8.32 -8.52
N ALA A 111 9.34 -7.80 -8.03
CA ALA A 111 10.38 -7.28 -8.89
C ALA A 111 11.78 -7.57 -8.33
N GLY A 112 12.75 -7.72 -9.25
CA GLY A 112 14.16 -7.81 -8.95
C GLY A 112 14.91 -6.62 -9.56
N CYS A 113 15.56 -5.83 -8.70
CA CYS A 113 16.45 -4.74 -9.07
C CYS A 113 17.66 -4.73 -8.12
N GLY A 114 18.84 -4.43 -8.65
CA GLY A 114 20.05 -4.29 -7.81
C GLY A 114 20.03 -3.06 -6.92
N ASN A 115 19.29 -2.05 -7.31
CA ASN A 115 19.10 -0.83 -6.52
C ASN A 115 17.77 -0.92 -5.76
N ARG A 116 17.81 -1.07 -4.43
CA ARG A 116 16.62 -1.16 -3.60
C ARG A 116 15.75 0.10 -3.60
N LEU A 117 16.31 1.26 -3.99
CA LEU A 117 15.57 2.51 -4.13
C LEU A 117 14.65 2.53 -5.37
N PHE A 118 14.67 1.47 -6.19
CA PHE A 118 13.77 1.36 -7.34
C PHE A 118 12.29 1.42 -6.94
N TYR A 119 11.95 1.03 -5.72
CA TYR A 119 10.60 1.17 -5.20
C TYR A 119 10.09 2.63 -5.22
N ARG A 120 11.00 3.62 -5.15
CA ARG A 120 10.70 5.04 -5.30
C ARG A 120 10.87 5.56 -6.73
N THR A 121 11.74 4.95 -7.54
CA THR A 121 12.05 5.43 -8.89
C THR A 121 11.32 4.67 -10.00
N ALA A 122 10.55 3.64 -9.69
CA ALA A 122 9.60 3.02 -10.60
C ALA A 122 8.22 3.64 -10.38
N LEU A 123 7.71 4.39 -11.35
CA LEU A 123 6.44 5.12 -11.27
C LEU A 123 5.33 4.28 -11.89
N LEU A 124 4.33 3.94 -11.09
CA LEU A 124 3.10 3.28 -11.51
C LEU A 124 2.09 4.34 -11.95
N ARG A 125 1.59 4.21 -13.18
CA ARG A 125 0.53 5.05 -13.72
C ARG A 125 -0.64 4.22 -14.19
N MET A 126 -1.85 4.70 -13.96
CA MET A 126 -3.08 4.08 -14.47
C MET A 126 -3.99 5.15 -15.06
N TYR A 127 -4.60 4.81 -16.16
CA TYR A 127 -5.49 5.68 -16.93
C TYR A 127 -6.81 4.93 -17.17
N TRP A 128 -7.93 5.58 -16.90
CA TRP A 128 -9.25 5.02 -17.10
C TRP A 128 -9.96 5.71 -18.26
N ASP A 129 -10.70 4.90 -19.03
CA ASP A 129 -11.67 5.37 -20.01
C ASP A 129 -11.13 6.28 -21.14
N GLY A 130 -9.84 6.24 -21.39
CA GLY A 130 -9.18 7.04 -22.42
C GLY A 130 -8.72 8.43 -21.95
N GLU A 131 -8.71 8.69 -20.64
CA GLU A 131 -8.14 9.93 -20.10
C GLU A 131 -6.66 10.07 -20.50
N GLU A 132 -6.25 11.30 -20.82
CA GLU A 132 -4.86 11.62 -21.19
C GLU A 132 -3.96 11.79 -19.96
N THR A 133 -4.53 12.24 -18.85
CA THR A 133 -3.83 12.38 -17.57
C THR A 133 -4.04 11.13 -16.69
N PRO A 134 -3.02 10.70 -15.95
CA PRO A 134 -3.17 9.51 -15.11
C PRO A 134 -4.09 9.78 -13.91
N SER A 135 -5.02 8.87 -13.65
CA SER A 135 -5.81 8.84 -12.40
C SER A 135 -5.03 8.23 -11.23
N VAL A 136 -3.96 7.50 -11.53
CA VAL A 136 -2.98 7.00 -10.56
C VAL A 136 -1.58 7.41 -11.01
N GLU A 137 -0.84 8.14 -10.16
CA GLU A 137 0.56 8.46 -10.39
C GLU A 137 1.32 8.42 -9.07
N VAL A 138 2.04 7.31 -8.84
CA VAL A 138 2.69 7.01 -7.56
C VAL A 138 3.97 6.20 -7.76
N PRO A 139 4.99 6.32 -6.89
CA PRO A 139 6.07 5.34 -6.83
C PRO A 139 5.53 3.95 -6.51
N LEU A 140 6.06 2.93 -7.19
CA LEU A 140 5.58 1.55 -7.07
C LEU A 140 5.56 1.07 -5.61
N GLY A 141 6.64 1.33 -4.86
CA GLY A 141 6.72 0.91 -3.46
C GLY A 141 5.66 1.56 -2.61
N ASP A 142 5.52 2.87 -2.73
CA ASP A 142 4.60 3.69 -1.94
C ASP A 142 3.14 3.31 -2.23
N PHE A 143 2.80 2.95 -3.49
CA PHE A 143 1.46 2.47 -3.80
C PHE A 143 1.05 1.24 -2.98
N PHE A 144 2.00 0.36 -2.68
CA PHE A 144 1.74 -0.87 -1.93
C PHE A 144 2.11 -0.78 -0.44
N GLY A 145 2.70 0.33 0.01
CA GLY A 145 3.11 0.52 1.41
C GLY A 145 4.54 0.10 1.72
N VAL A 146 5.44 0.09 0.73
CA VAL A 146 6.89 -0.02 0.97
C VAL A 146 7.43 1.36 1.29
N ALA A 147 7.14 1.82 2.50
CA ALA A 147 7.48 3.16 2.97
C ALA A 147 8.98 3.43 2.88
N HIS A 148 9.35 4.62 2.38
CA HIS A 148 10.74 5.06 2.22
C HIS A 148 11.65 4.07 1.45
N ALA A 149 11.08 3.24 0.56
CA ALA A 149 11.77 2.10 -0.06
C ALA A 149 12.37 1.12 0.97
N LYS A 150 11.84 1.07 2.18
CA LYS A 150 12.29 0.23 3.32
C LYS A 150 11.29 -0.91 3.54
N PRO A 151 11.61 -2.15 3.12
CA PRO A 151 10.66 -3.25 3.22
C PRO A 151 10.18 -3.51 4.65
N ARG A 152 8.87 -3.57 4.83
CA ARG A 152 8.18 -4.08 6.02
C ARG A 152 7.01 -4.94 5.58
N PHE A 153 6.77 -6.02 6.32
CA PHE A 153 5.68 -6.94 6.00
C PHE A 153 4.45 -6.54 6.78
N PHE A 154 3.35 -6.35 6.07
CA PHE A 154 2.06 -6.11 6.70
C PHE A 154 0.94 -6.66 5.83
N SER A 155 -0.23 -6.84 6.43
CA SER A 155 -1.46 -7.20 5.74
C SER A 155 -2.59 -6.33 6.24
N SER A 156 -3.33 -5.76 5.30
CA SER A 156 -4.57 -5.04 5.54
C SER A 156 -5.68 -5.60 4.66
N ALA A 157 -6.87 -5.03 4.73
CA ALA A 157 -7.98 -5.42 3.85
C ALA A 157 -7.72 -5.09 2.38
N LEU A 158 -6.93 -4.05 2.09
CA LEU A 158 -6.76 -3.51 0.73
C LEU A 158 -5.35 -3.66 0.17
N LEU A 159 -4.33 -3.71 1.02
CA LEU A 159 -2.93 -3.84 0.61
C LEU A 159 -2.20 -4.88 1.46
N SER A 160 -1.25 -5.57 0.86
CA SER A 160 -0.29 -6.37 1.62
C SER A 160 1.09 -6.37 0.98
N VAL A 161 2.11 -6.37 1.83
CA VAL A 161 3.52 -6.57 1.48
C VAL A 161 3.96 -7.87 2.13
N ASN A 162 4.19 -8.88 1.30
CA ASN A 162 4.55 -10.23 1.74
C ASN A 162 6.04 -10.50 1.50
N PRO A 163 6.68 -11.32 2.36
CA PRO A 163 8.07 -11.66 2.17
C PRO A 163 8.30 -12.51 0.92
N GLY A 164 9.37 -12.21 0.21
CA GLY A 164 9.93 -13.07 -0.83
C GLY A 164 11.27 -13.67 -0.39
N ALA A 165 12.06 -14.15 -1.35
CA ALA A 165 13.36 -14.70 -1.07
C ALA A 165 14.32 -13.60 -0.56
N PRO A 166 14.89 -13.71 0.65
CA PRO A 166 15.82 -12.71 1.19
C PRO A 166 17.17 -12.74 0.47
N THR A 167 17.38 -13.70 -0.41
CA THR A 167 18.64 -14.00 -1.10
C THR A 167 18.81 -13.27 -2.44
N PHE A 168 17.92 -12.32 -2.72
CA PHE A 168 18.07 -11.44 -3.87
C PHE A 168 18.80 -10.15 -3.45
N PRO A 169 19.77 -9.66 -4.25
CA PRO A 169 20.33 -8.32 -4.06
C PRO A 169 19.25 -7.24 -4.11
N GLY A 170 19.50 -6.10 -3.48
CA GLY A 170 18.54 -5.00 -3.50
C GLY A 170 17.37 -5.14 -2.52
N GLY A 171 17.53 -5.94 -1.46
CA GLY A 171 16.52 -6.08 -0.41
C GLY A 171 15.63 -7.32 -0.53
N GLY A 172 15.92 -8.21 -1.46
CA GLY A 172 15.10 -9.37 -1.75
C GLY A 172 13.94 -9.06 -2.68
N THR A 173 13.09 -10.04 -2.89
CA THR A 173 11.83 -9.85 -3.62
C THR A 173 10.69 -9.68 -2.64
N LEU A 174 9.73 -8.80 -2.95
CA LEU A 174 8.51 -8.60 -2.16
C LEU A 174 7.31 -9.03 -3.00
N GLY A 175 6.34 -9.68 -2.36
CA GLY A 175 5.03 -9.89 -2.95
C GLY A 175 4.12 -8.70 -2.60
N LEU A 176 3.90 -7.81 -3.56
CA LEU A 176 3.08 -6.61 -3.43
C LEU A 176 1.67 -6.92 -3.91
N ASN A 177 0.66 -6.68 -3.10
CA ASN A 177 -0.73 -6.97 -3.45
C ASN A 177 -1.63 -5.78 -3.20
N SER A 178 -2.54 -5.52 -4.14
CA SER A 178 -3.62 -4.56 -4.00
C SER A 178 -4.96 -5.23 -4.30
N TYR A 179 -5.93 -5.01 -3.44
CA TYR A 179 -7.30 -5.48 -3.55
C TYR A 179 -8.29 -4.32 -3.72
N PHE A 180 -7.80 -3.11 -3.96
CA PHE A 180 -8.66 -1.99 -4.34
C PHE A 180 -9.44 -2.35 -5.61
N PRO A 181 -10.78 -2.26 -5.63
CA PRO A 181 -11.54 -2.38 -6.85
C PRO A 181 -11.28 -1.14 -7.74
N MET A 182 -10.89 -1.35 -8.99
CA MET A 182 -10.59 -0.26 -9.93
C MET A 182 -11.51 -0.36 -11.15
N PRO A 183 -12.69 0.29 -11.10
CA PRO A 183 -13.69 0.22 -12.17
C PRO A 183 -13.30 1.08 -13.37
N PHE A 184 -13.66 0.62 -14.60
CA PHE A 184 -13.51 1.36 -15.85
C PHE A 184 -14.66 1.02 -16.81
N ALA A 185 -15.17 2.00 -17.57
CA ALA A 185 -16.34 1.84 -18.44
C ALA A 185 -15.97 1.55 -19.91
N ASN A 186 -14.84 2.09 -20.39
CA ASN A 186 -14.43 2.00 -21.79
C ASN A 186 -13.05 1.35 -21.96
N GLY A 187 -12.21 1.40 -20.94
CA GLY A 187 -10.89 0.80 -21.00
C GLY A 187 -10.02 1.17 -19.80
N ALA A 188 -8.92 0.44 -19.67
CA ALA A 188 -7.89 0.67 -18.66
C ALA A 188 -6.51 0.51 -19.26
N ARG A 189 -5.61 1.47 -19.00
CA ARG A 189 -4.18 1.36 -19.31
C ARG A 189 -3.38 1.47 -18.03
N ILE A 190 -2.47 0.52 -17.83
CA ILE A 190 -1.60 0.46 -16.65
C ILE A 190 -0.15 0.35 -17.15
N GLU A 191 0.71 1.23 -16.67
CA GLU A 191 2.10 1.28 -17.09
C GLU A 191 3.07 1.51 -15.93
N LEU A 192 4.31 1.13 -16.14
CA LEU A 192 5.42 1.38 -15.21
C LEU A 192 6.54 2.12 -15.93
N THR A 193 6.92 3.28 -15.41
CA THR A 193 8.06 4.08 -15.88
C THR A 193 9.21 3.98 -14.91
N ASN A 194 10.36 3.55 -15.36
CA ASN A 194 11.58 3.52 -14.54
C ASN A 194 12.37 4.83 -14.73
N VAL A 195 12.26 5.77 -13.80
CA VAL A 195 13.04 7.01 -13.81
C VAL A 195 14.38 6.87 -13.06
N GLY A 196 14.70 5.65 -12.59
CA GLY A 196 15.97 5.32 -11.95
C GLY A 196 17.11 5.09 -12.92
N GLU A 197 18.32 4.92 -12.39
CA GLU A 197 19.56 4.71 -13.16
C GLU A 197 19.83 3.24 -13.49
N HIS A 198 19.11 2.31 -12.87
CA HIS A 198 19.33 0.88 -13.00
C HIS A 198 18.07 0.20 -13.51
N ASP A 199 18.25 -0.78 -14.38
CA ASP A 199 17.15 -1.58 -14.90
C ASP A 199 16.42 -2.32 -13.77
N VAL A 200 15.08 -2.29 -13.79
CA VAL A 200 14.27 -3.31 -13.13
C VAL A 200 14.35 -4.56 -14.01
N VAL A 201 15.25 -5.45 -13.65
CA VAL A 201 15.70 -6.54 -14.53
C VAL A 201 14.65 -7.60 -14.75
N ALA A 202 13.80 -7.79 -13.73
CA ALA A 202 12.69 -8.72 -13.82
C ALA A 202 11.51 -8.18 -13.01
N LEU A 203 10.39 -8.02 -13.67
CA LEU A 203 9.11 -7.64 -13.10
C LEU A 203 8.11 -8.75 -13.44
N TRP A 204 7.61 -9.42 -12.42
CA TRP A 204 6.50 -10.38 -12.53
C TRP A 204 5.25 -9.70 -12.01
N TYR A 205 4.13 -9.83 -12.74
CA TYR A 205 2.88 -9.23 -12.31
C TYR A 205 1.66 -10.01 -12.77
N HIS A 206 0.59 -9.87 -12.01
CA HIS A 206 -0.77 -10.26 -12.37
C HIS A 206 -1.70 -9.06 -12.16
N ILE A 207 -2.60 -8.86 -13.11
CA ILE A 207 -3.71 -7.90 -13.05
C ILE A 207 -4.96 -8.70 -13.33
N ASP A 208 -5.69 -9.05 -12.26
CA ASP A 208 -6.92 -9.81 -12.32
C ASP A 208 -8.10 -8.85 -12.40
N TYR A 209 -8.97 -9.03 -13.38
CA TYR A 209 -10.13 -8.17 -13.57
C TYR A 209 -11.38 -8.95 -13.97
N GLU A 210 -12.53 -8.36 -13.67
CA GLU A 210 -13.82 -8.77 -14.16
C GLU A 210 -14.17 -7.95 -15.40
N GLU A 211 -14.39 -8.61 -16.53
CA GLU A 211 -14.94 -8.01 -17.74
C GLU A 211 -16.46 -8.07 -17.65
N VAL A 212 -17.13 -6.94 -17.83
CA VAL A 212 -18.58 -6.82 -17.76
C VAL A 212 -19.11 -6.14 -19.03
N ARG A 213 -20.38 -6.34 -19.32
CA ARG A 213 -21.00 -5.72 -20.49
C ARG A 213 -21.13 -4.19 -20.35
N ARG A 214 -21.38 -3.71 -19.16
CA ARG A 214 -21.54 -2.31 -18.79
C ARG A 214 -21.23 -2.14 -17.32
N LEU A 215 -20.51 -1.09 -16.99
CA LEU A 215 -20.29 -0.68 -15.62
C LEU A 215 -21.56 -0.01 -15.05
N PRO A 216 -21.93 -0.23 -13.77
CA PRO A 216 -22.96 0.56 -13.10
C PRO A 216 -22.62 2.06 -13.14
N GLU A 217 -23.65 2.92 -13.26
CA GLU A 217 -23.48 4.36 -13.42
C GLU A 217 -22.95 5.06 -12.16
N ASP A 218 -23.14 4.43 -10.99
CA ASP A 218 -22.73 4.91 -9.67
C ASP A 218 -21.29 4.54 -9.31
N GLN A 219 -20.51 4.03 -10.26
CA GLN A 219 -19.13 3.60 -10.00
C GLN A 219 -18.13 4.71 -10.30
N GLY A 220 -17.52 5.26 -9.25
CA GLY A 220 -16.37 6.17 -9.36
C GLY A 220 -15.12 5.46 -9.91
N ARG A 221 -14.21 6.23 -10.49
CA ARG A 221 -12.89 5.74 -10.90
C ARG A 221 -11.93 5.81 -9.73
N PHE A 222 -11.06 4.83 -9.65
CA PHE A 222 -10.03 4.77 -8.61
C PHE A 222 -8.90 5.75 -8.91
N HIS A 223 -8.49 6.49 -7.90
CA HIS A 223 -7.40 7.45 -7.96
C HIS A 223 -6.38 7.18 -6.87
N ALA A 224 -5.12 7.45 -7.16
CA ALA A 224 -4.06 7.48 -6.17
C ALA A 224 -3.00 8.51 -6.56
N GLN A 225 -2.62 9.36 -5.62
CA GLN A 225 -1.63 10.41 -5.82
C GLN A 225 -0.60 10.39 -4.71
N TRP A 226 0.67 10.44 -5.11
CA TRP A 226 1.78 10.63 -4.19
C TRP A 226 2.13 12.10 -4.05
N ARG A 227 2.41 12.52 -2.79
CA ARG A 227 2.87 13.86 -2.46
C ARG A 227 4.06 13.78 -1.51
N ARG A 228 4.89 14.82 -1.49
CA ARG A 228 6.01 14.96 -0.56
C ARG A 228 6.30 16.42 -0.28
N GLU A 229 6.57 16.69 0.98
CA GLU A 229 7.17 17.93 1.46
C GLU A 229 8.43 17.58 2.24
N ASN A 230 9.59 18.11 1.80
CA ASN A 230 10.89 17.79 2.39
C ASN A 230 11.82 19.01 2.37
N PRO A 231 11.98 19.69 3.49
CA PRO A 231 11.18 19.51 4.71
C PRO A 231 9.75 20.04 4.54
N THR A 232 8.87 19.71 5.49
CA THR A 232 7.61 20.45 5.69
C THR A 232 7.91 21.90 6.03
N GLN A 233 6.90 22.75 6.00
CA GLN A 233 7.04 24.17 6.31
C GLN A 233 7.78 24.42 7.64
N ASP A 234 8.34 25.61 7.81
CA ASP A 234 9.04 25.96 9.04
C ASP A 234 8.12 25.83 10.26
N ALA A 235 8.69 25.30 11.34
CA ALA A 235 7.97 25.08 12.58
C ALA A 235 7.37 26.38 13.15
N ARG A 236 6.10 26.33 13.51
CA ARG A 236 5.39 27.40 14.22
C ARG A 236 5.51 27.20 15.71
N LEU A 237 5.72 28.29 16.43
CA LEU A 237 5.92 28.24 17.88
C LEU A 237 4.80 28.93 18.67
N ASP A 238 3.74 29.38 18.01
CA ASP A 238 2.60 30.05 18.67
C ASP A 238 1.57 29.06 19.24
N GLY A 239 1.68 27.76 18.89
CA GLY A 239 0.82 26.70 19.38
C GLY A 239 -0.65 26.81 18.92
N ILE A 240 -0.90 27.57 17.84
CA ILE A 240 -2.25 27.82 17.35
C ILE A 240 -2.30 27.62 15.83
N ASN A 241 -3.16 26.71 15.37
CA ASN A 241 -3.46 26.53 13.97
C ASN A 241 -4.97 26.59 13.73
N ARG A 242 -5.45 27.65 13.07
CA ARG A 242 -6.88 27.91 12.80
C ARG A 242 -7.22 27.97 11.33
N THR A 243 -6.33 27.60 10.45
CA THR A 243 -6.57 27.60 9.01
C THR A 243 -6.27 26.28 8.34
N GLY A 244 -5.28 25.53 8.84
CA GLY A 244 -4.73 24.34 8.19
C GLY A 244 -3.97 24.66 6.90
N ASP A 245 -3.62 25.94 6.63
CA ASP A 245 -2.98 26.36 5.36
C ASP A 245 -1.54 25.86 5.28
N ASP A 246 -0.85 25.80 6.43
CA ASP A 246 0.54 25.32 6.53
C ASP A 246 0.65 23.82 6.79
N ASN A 247 -0.47 23.08 6.82
CA ASN A 247 -0.49 21.64 7.02
C ASN A 247 0.09 20.89 5.82
N TYR A 248 0.71 19.74 6.09
CA TYR A 248 1.02 18.79 5.02
C TYR A 248 -0.26 18.36 4.30
N VAL A 249 -0.29 18.51 2.97
CA VAL A 249 -1.45 18.16 2.16
C VAL A 249 -1.38 16.69 1.76
N ILE A 250 -2.32 15.88 2.27
CA ILE A 250 -2.49 14.48 1.89
C ILE A 250 -3.22 14.38 0.55
N LEU A 251 -4.34 15.12 0.39
CA LEU A 251 -5.16 15.12 -0.81
C LEU A 251 -5.77 16.49 -1.08
N GLU A 252 -5.75 16.88 -2.33
CA GLU A 252 -6.63 17.90 -2.91
C GLU A 252 -7.27 17.33 -4.16
N ALA A 253 -8.61 17.28 -4.21
CA ALA A 253 -9.35 16.83 -5.38
C ALA A 253 -10.57 17.71 -5.63
N GLU A 254 -10.90 17.87 -6.92
CA GLU A 254 -12.10 18.58 -7.41
C GLU A 254 -12.98 17.59 -8.18
N GLY A 255 -14.30 17.67 -7.99
CA GLY A 255 -15.31 16.78 -8.58
C GLY A 255 -16.21 16.15 -7.51
N GLU A 256 -16.91 15.09 -7.86
CA GLU A 256 -17.76 14.31 -6.96
C GLU A 256 -17.10 12.97 -6.67
N GLY A 257 -16.98 12.61 -5.37
CA GLY A 257 -16.31 11.38 -4.99
C GLY A 257 -16.27 11.09 -3.51
N HIS A 258 -15.36 10.21 -3.11
CA HIS A 258 -15.10 9.92 -1.71
C HIS A 258 -13.65 9.48 -1.47
N TYR A 259 -13.03 10.05 -0.45
CA TYR A 259 -11.72 9.67 0.04
C TYR A 259 -11.82 8.36 0.82
N VAL A 260 -10.91 7.42 0.55
CA VAL A 260 -10.88 6.09 1.16
C VAL A 260 -9.60 5.81 1.96
N GLY A 261 -8.77 6.82 2.17
CA GLY A 261 -7.62 6.69 3.05
C GLY A 261 -6.28 7.03 2.43
N CYS A 262 -5.24 6.83 3.22
CA CYS A 262 -3.87 7.13 2.83
C CYS A 262 -2.84 6.15 3.41
N LEU A 263 -1.66 6.18 2.80
CA LEU A 263 -0.39 5.82 3.40
C LEU A 263 0.34 7.11 3.73
N LEU A 264 0.92 7.21 4.90
CA LEU A 264 1.75 8.33 5.33
C LEU A 264 3.14 7.82 5.72
N GLU A 265 4.14 8.57 5.35
CA GLU A 265 5.54 8.29 5.63
C GLU A 265 6.21 9.54 6.20
N ILE A 266 6.88 9.39 7.34
CA ILE A 266 7.55 10.48 8.03
C ILE A 266 9.00 10.07 8.30
N ASP A 267 9.98 10.80 7.76
CA ASP A 267 11.37 10.70 8.20
C ASP A 267 11.61 11.76 9.28
N ASN A 268 11.45 11.35 10.53
CA ASN A 268 11.58 12.20 11.70
C ASN A 268 13.06 12.39 12.04
N VAL A 269 13.60 13.53 11.62
CA VAL A 269 15.04 13.82 11.68
C VAL A 269 15.51 14.17 13.10
N ALA A 270 14.65 14.86 13.84
CA ALA A 270 15.01 15.39 15.16
C ALA A 270 14.89 14.35 16.27
N GLY A 271 14.11 13.27 16.05
CA GLY A 271 13.72 12.33 17.11
C GLY A 271 12.66 12.90 18.03
N GLY A 272 12.23 12.10 18.98
CA GLY A 272 11.10 12.40 19.85
C GLY A 272 9.76 12.14 19.17
N TRP A 273 8.67 12.25 19.94
CA TRP A 273 7.33 12.03 19.40
C TRP A 273 6.92 13.17 18.48
N TYR A 274 6.42 12.81 17.30
CA TYR A 274 6.04 13.73 16.22
C TYR A 274 4.52 13.77 15.95
N GLY A 275 3.75 12.96 16.63
CA GLY A 275 2.39 12.59 16.20
C GLY A 275 1.27 13.42 16.89
N GLU A 276 1.56 14.60 17.44
CA GLU A 276 0.53 15.48 18.02
C GLU A 276 -0.25 16.30 16.96
N GLY A 277 0.03 16.06 15.68
CA GLY A 277 -0.57 16.80 14.57
C GLY A 277 -1.97 16.31 14.23
N ASP A 278 -2.93 17.23 14.23
CA ASP A 278 -4.35 16.97 13.92
C ASP A 278 -4.58 16.82 12.42
N ASP A 279 -5.45 15.87 12.02
CA ASP A 279 -6.00 15.87 10.68
C ASP A 279 -7.14 16.87 10.55
N MET A 280 -7.16 17.56 9.41
CA MET A 280 -8.22 18.49 9.05
C MET A 280 -8.70 18.19 7.65
N ILE A 281 -9.99 17.87 7.51
CA ILE A 281 -10.61 17.55 6.22
C ILE A 281 -11.66 18.60 5.90
N PHE A 282 -11.36 19.39 4.87
CA PHE A 282 -12.24 20.44 4.35
C PHE A 282 -13.03 19.90 3.16
N ILE A 283 -14.35 19.94 3.23
CA ILE A 283 -15.26 19.38 2.24
C ILE A 283 -16.00 20.50 1.54
N ASP A 284 -16.08 20.44 0.20
CA ASP A 284 -16.91 21.32 -0.63
C ASP A 284 -16.72 22.83 -0.36
N GLY A 285 -15.46 23.22 -0.11
CA GLY A 285 -15.10 24.62 0.12
C GLY A 285 -15.29 25.12 1.55
N GLU A 286 -15.42 24.21 2.52
CA GLU A 286 -15.46 24.60 3.93
C GLU A 286 -14.27 25.47 4.33
N GLY A 287 -14.55 26.42 5.22
CA GLY A 287 -13.52 27.15 5.94
C GLY A 287 -13.25 26.55 7.31
N TRP A 288 -12.44 27.25 8.11
CA TRP A 288 -12.21 26.89 9.51
C TRP A 288 -13.45 27.13 10.41
N PRO A 289 -13.80 26.22 11.34
CA PRO A 289 -13.27 24.88 11.46
C PRO A 289 -13.87 23.94 10.42
N PRO A 290 -13.12 22.93 9.93
CA PRO A 290 -13.70 21.92 9.04
C PRO A 290 -14.69 21.01 9.76
N SER A 291 -15.56 20.33 9.01
CA SER A 291 -16.53 19.37 9.55
C SER A 291 -15.86 18.14 10.17
N ILE A 292 -14.64 17.78 9.70
CA ILE A 292 -13.86 16.66 10.21
C ILE A 292 -12.52 17.20 10.68
N HIS A 293 -12.26 17.03 11.97
CA HIS A 293 -11.06 17.49 12.66
C HIS A 293 -10.64 16.45 13.69
N GLY A 294 -9.41 16.00 13.62
CA GLY A 294 -8.85 15.02 14.54
C GLY A 294 -8.23 15.61 15.80
N THR A 295 -7.45 14.79 16.48
CA THR A 295 -6.83 15.09 17.77
C THR A 295 -5.36 14.67 17.83
N GLY A 296 -4.82 14.06 16.75
CA GLY A 296 -3.43 13.64 16.64
C GLY A 296 -3.24 12.63 15.53
N THR A 297 -2.00 12.49 15.08
CA THR A 297 -1.62 11.57 14.00
C THR A 297 -1.86 10.11 14.40
N GLU A 298 -1.58 9.74 15.66
CA GLU A 298 -1.77 8.36 16.11
C GLU A 298 -3.22 7.92 16.08
N GLU A 299 -4.17 8.80 16.38
CA GLU A 299 -5.60 8.50 16.37
C GLU A 299 -6.10 8.22 14.96
N ILE A 300 -5.63 8.99 13.96
CA ILE A 300 -5.95 8.76 12.55
C ILE A 300 -5.59 7.33 12.15
N PHE A 301 -4.39 6.90 12.53
CA PHE A 301 -3.85 5.59 12.15
C PHE A 301 -4.18 4.48 13.16
N GLY A 302 -5.08 4.75 14.14
CA GLY A 302 -5.66 3.78 15.06
C GLY A 302 -4.71 3.32 16.16
N GLY A 303 -3.69 4.13 16.48
CA GLY A 303 -2.78 3.90 17.61
C GLY A 303 -3.39 4.34 18.94
N GLY A 304 -2.77 3.92 20.03
CA GLY A 304 -2.91 4.60 21.30
C GLY A 304 -1.88 5.72 21.40
N ALA A 305 -1.83 6.44 22.53
CA ALA A 305 -0.89 7.52 22.72
C ALA A 305 0.57 7.07 22.47
N CYS A 306 1.27 7.78 21.59
CA CYS A 306 2.69 7.63 21.26
C CYS A 306 3.08 6.15 20.97
N PRO A 307 2.53 5.47 19.96
CA PRO A 307 2.84 4.06 19.67
C PRO A 307 4.31 3.93 19.29
N ASN A 308 5.04 3.05 19.98
CA ASN A 308 6.48 2.79 19.74
C ASN A 308 6.75 1.35 19.24
N ARG A 309 5.72 0.64 18.81
CA ARG A 309 5.81 -0.71 18.24
C ARG A 309 4.98 -0.82 16.98
N GLU A 310 5.54 -1.53 15.99
CA GLU A 310 4.84 -1.81 14.76
C GLU A 310 3.57 -2.66 15.02
N TYR A 311 2.47 -2.31 14.35
CA TYR A 311 1.24 -3.09 14.30
C TYR A 311 0.57 -2.91 12.94
N ALA A 312 -0.21 -3.90 12.55
CA ALA A 312 -1.00 -3.87 11.33
C ALA A 312 -2.39 -4.45 11.58
N GLY A 313 -3.41 -3.64 11.33
CA GLY A 313 -4.81 -4.01 11.37
C GLY A 313 -5.44 -4.06 9.97
N LEU A 314 -6.72 -4.44 9.89
CA LEU A 314 -7.42 -4.48 8.60
C LEU A 314 -7.48 -3.12 7.92
N TYR A 315 -7.65 -2.03 8.68
CA TYR A 315 -7.90 -0.70 8.15
C TYR A 315 -6.91 0.36 8.61
N SER A 316 -6.07 0.07 9.58
CA SER A 316 -5.07 1.01 10.09
C SER A 316 -3.87 0.31 10.70
N GLY A 317 -2.74 0.99 10.75
CA GLY A 317 -1.53 0.48 11.38
C GLY A 317 -0.33 1.40 11.24
N PHE A 318 0.62 1.23 12.15
CA PHE A 318 2.00 1.72 12.05
C PHE A 318 2.86 0.52 11.65
N HIS A 319 3.11 0.36 10.37
CA HIS A 319 3.80 -0.82 9.85
C HIS A 319 5.32 -0.65 9.75
N LEU A 320 5.82 0.56 9.97
CA LEU A 320 7.24 0.87 10.04
C LEU A 320 7.49 1.88 11.17
N ILE A 321 8.31 1.49 12.16
CA ILE A 321 8.88 2.38 13.19
C ILE A 321 10.36 2.04 13.26
N SER A 322 11.24 2.97 12.82
CA SER A 322 12.67 2.67 12.72
C SER A 322 13.34 2.58 14.07
N ASN A 323 13.01 3.46 15.00
CA ASN A 323 13.66 3.56 16.33
C ASN A 323 12.62 3.76 17.44
N GLU A 324 12.94 3.28 18.65
CA GLU A 324 12.05 3.37 19.81
C GLU A 324 11.77 4.81 20.27
N ASP A 325 12.62 5.76 19.90
CA ASP A 325 12.48 7.19 20.15
C ASP A 325 11.79 7.91 18.96
N TRP A 326 11.16 7.17 18.07
CA TRP A 326 10.48 7.63 16.85
C TRP A 326 11.36 8.38 15.84
N SER A 327 12.67 8.48 16.07
CA SER A 327 13.57 9.06 15.07
C SER A 327 13.67 8.21 13.81
N GLY A 328 14.04 8.84 12.69
CA GLY A 328 14.18 8.18 11.40
C GLY A 328 12.83 7.87 10.75
N LYS A 329 12.79 6.80 9.98
CA LYS A 329 11.70 6.50 9.05
C LYS A 329 10.53 5.79 9.73
N ASN A 330 9.36 6.36 9.58
CA ASN A 330 8.09 5.84 10.08
C ASN A 330 7.11 5.72 8.93
N GLY A 331 6.25 4.70 8.96
CA GLY A 331 5.25 4.46 7.92
C GLY A 331 3.95 3.94 8.53
N MET A 332 2.83 4.51 8.11
CA MET A 332 1.51 4.21 8.65
C MET A 332 0.44 4.24 7.57
N TYR A 333 -0.69 3.62 7.83
CA TYR A 333 -1.82 3.62 6.88
C TYR A 333 -3.16 3.70 7.59
N ARG A 334 -4.12 4.32 6.90
CA ARG A 334 -5.55 4.35 7.27
C ARG A 334 -6.38 4.15 6.02
N PHE A 335 -7.30 3.17 6.08
CA PHE A 335 -8.28 2.91 5.01
C PHE A 335 -9.69 3.13 5.55
N CYS A 336 -10.38 4.13 5.02
CA CYS A 336 -11.74 4.52 5.38
C CYS A 336 -12.77 3.65 4.65
N VAL A 337 -12.76 2.33 4.90
CA VAL A 337 -13.64 1.37 4.20
C VAL A 337 -15.07 1.46 4.73
N ALA A 338 -15.22 1.58 6.05
CA ALA A 338 -16.52 1.70 6.68
C ALA A 338 -17.03 3.16 6.75
N ASP A 339 -16.12 4.11 6.66
CA ASP A 339 -16.30 5.52 6.90
C ASP A 339 -15.70 6.42 5.80
N PRO A 340 -15.97 6.17 4.49
CA PRO A 340 -15.42 6.98 3.43
C PRO A 340 -15.90 8.43 3.53
N VAL A 341 -15.00 9.38 3.30
CA VAL A 341 -15.31 10.81 3.39
C VAL A 341 -15.79 11.31 2.02
N ARG A 342 -17.07 11.66 1.93
CA ARG A 342 -17.74 12.05 0.70
C ARG A 342 -17.55 13.54 0.41
N PHE A 343 -17.45 13.88 -0.86
CA PHE A 343 -17.46 15.27 -1.35
C PHE A 343 -18.25 15.35 -2.66
N THR A 344 -18.85 16.51 -2.93
CA THR A 344 -19.65 16.76 -4.15
C THR A 344 -19.02 17.76 -5.09
N HIS A 345 -18.07 18.56 -4.61
CA HIS A 345 -17.36 19.56 -5.41
C HIS A 345 -15.85 19.51 -5.19
N SER A 346 -15.41 19.34 -3.94
CA SER A 346 -13.98 19.32 -3.63
C SER A 346 -13.70 18.73 -2.25
N ILE A 347 -12.49 18.25 -2.09
CA ILE A 347 -11.98 17.81 -0.79
C ILE A 347 -10.52 18.24 -0.64
N ARG A 348 -10.16 18.70 0.56
CA ARG A 348 -8.78 18.92 0.98
C ARG A 348 -8.54 18.19 2.30
N VAL A 349 -7.68 17.16 2.27
CA VAL A 349 -7.27 16.37 3.44
C VAL A 349 -5.87 16.82 3.82
N THR A 350 -5.70 17.26 5.05
CA THR A 350 -4.43 17.78 5.56
C THR A 350 -4.08 17.18 6.90
N LEU A 351 -2.81 17.29 7.28
CA LEU A 351 -2.28 16.84 8.55
C LEU A 351 -1.28 17.87 9.07
N GLU A 352 -1.41 18.27 10.31
CA GLU A 352 -0.38 19.05 11.00
C GLU A 352 0.92 18.25 11.11
N HIS A 353 2.05 18.93 11.08
CA HIS A 353 3.37 18.32 11.31
C HIS A 353 3.91 18.71 12.71
N GLY A 354 3.56 17.86 13.69
CA GLY A 354 3.66 18.16 15.11
C GLY A 354 2.47 18.98 15.62
N HIS A 355 2.50 19.42 16.87
CA HIS A 355 1.42 20.20 17.49
C HIS A 355 1.31 21.58 16.83
N ALA A 356 0.21 21.87 16.18
CA ALA A 356 -0.03 23.12 15.44
C ALA A 356 1.12 23.49 14.46
N ASN A 357 1.73 22.50 13.81
CA ASN A 357 2.86 22.62 12.89
C ASN A 357 4.17 23.09 13.58
N ASP A 358 4.45 22.60 14.78
CA ASP A 358 5.66 22.98 15.54
C ASP A 358 6.92 22.15 15.18
N LEU A 359 6.80 21.16 14.31
CA LEU A 359 7.92 20.34 13.81
C LEU A 359 8.10 20.52 12.30
N SER A 360 9.32 20.31 11.84
CA SER A 360 9.67 20.30 10.41
C SER A 360 10.42 19.01 10.08
N ASN A 361 9.81 18.14 9.28
CA ASN A 361 10.31 16.81 8.93
C ASN A 361 10.08 16.53 7.43
N ASP A 362 10.52 15.36 6.94
CA ASP A 362 10.25 14.88 5.58
C ASP A 362 8.98 14.05 5.59
N TYR A 363 7.90 14.61 5.04
CA TYR A 363 6.61 13.96 4.93
C TYR A 363 6.37 13.53 3.48
N SER A 364 5.97 12.30 3.27
CA SER A 364 5.47 11.81 1.98
C SER A 364 4.31 10.85 2.19
N GLY A 365 3.53 10.60 1.14
CA GLY A 365 2.42 9.67 1.27
C GLY A 365 1.62 9.51 -0.01
N VAL A 366 0.70 8.56 0.03
CA VAL A 366 -0.24 8.27 -1.06
C VAL A 366 -1.65 8.42 -0.53
N ALA A 367 -2.45 9.28 -1.17
CA ALA A 367 -3.89 9.34 -0.97
C ALA A 367 -4.59 8.39 -1.93
N TYR A 368 -5.68 7.76 -1.47
CA TYR A 368 -6.56 6.91 -2.28
C TYR A 368 -7.98 7.42 -2.21
N TRP A 369 -8.65 7.52 -3.39
CA TRP A 369 -10.03 7.95 -3.46
C TRP A 369 -10.72 7.42 -4.72
N TYR A 370 -12.03 7.61 -4.77
CA TYR A 370 -12.83 7.37 -5.95
C TYR A 370 -13.57 8.64 -6.32
N GLN A 371 -13.60 8.97 -7.59
CA GLN A 371 -14.41 10.10 -8.10
C GLN A 371 -14.90 9.86 -9.53
N THR A 372 -15.79 10.72 -9.97
CA THR A 372 -16.20 10.81 -11.36
C THR A 372 -15.10 11.42 -12.23
N GLU A 373 -15.00 10.98 -13.49
CA GLU A 373 -14.14 11.62 -14.50
C GLU A 373 -14.92 12.69 -15.30
N PRO A 374 -14.25 13.71 -15.86
CA PRO A 374 -12.80 13.95 -15.82
C PRO A 374 -12.33 14.53 -14.48
N HIS A 375 -11.12 14.17 -14.08
CA HIS A 375 -10.49 14.74 -12.89
C HIS A 375 -9.56 15.92 -13.22
N LYS A 376 -9.25 16.76 -12.23
CA LYS A 376 -8.21 17.78 -12.33
C LYS A 376 -6.83 17.11 -12.41
N ALA A 377 -6.03 17.48 -13.40
CA ALA A 377 -4.67 16.96 -13.55
C ALA A 377 -3.85 17.15 -12.27
N PHE A 378 -3.11 16.12 -11.89
CA PHE A 378 -2.25 16.17 -10.72
C PHE A 378 -1.11 17.18 -10.89
N PRO A 379 -0.62 17.80 -9.81
CA PRO A 379 0.67 18.46 -9.83
C PRO A 379 1.76 17.50 -10.34
N ALA A 380 2.71 18.02 -11.09
CA ALA A 380 3.79 17.21 -11.64
C ALA A 380 4.54 16.47 -10.51
N ILE A 381 4.72 15.15 -10.68
CA ILE A 381 5.53 14.38 -9.77
C ILE A 381 6.99 14.88 -9.82
N PRO A 382 7.71 14.96 -8.69
CA PRO A 382 9.08 15.45 -8.68
C PRO A 382 10.00 14.64 -9.60
N ALA A 383 11.07 15.26 -10.08
CA ALA A 383 12.16 14.57 -10.74
C ALA A 383 12.78 13.52 -9.79
N ARG A 384 13.53 12.56 -10.35
CA ARG A 384 14.11 11.41 -9.64
C ARG A 384 14.64 11.74 -8.24
N ASP A 385 15.47 12.77 -8.10
CA ASP A 385 16.11 13.09 -6.83
C ASP A 385 15.09 13.55 -5.76
N GLY A 386 14.00 14.18 -6.17
CA GLY A 386 12.88 14.53 -5.30
C GLY A 386 12.05 13.31 -4.84
N LEU A 387 12.18 12.17 -5.51
CA LEU A 387 11.53 10.92 -5.11
C LEU A 387 12.33 10.15 -4.07
N LEU A 388 13.67 10.25 -4.10
CA LEU A 388 14.55 9.41 -3.27
C LEU A 388 14.38 9.74 -1.79
N PRO A 389 14.23 8.72 -0.93
CA PRO A 389 14.26 8.92 0.51
C PRO A 389 15.67 9.35 0.95
N ARG A 390 15.75 9.98 2.10
CA ARG A 390 17.06 10.25 2.72
C ARG A 390 17.76 8.93 3.01
N THR A 391 19.05 8.89 2.69
CA THR A 391 19.90 7.73 2.93
C THR A 391 21.11 8.11 3.79
N PRO A 392 21.62 7.19 4.60
CA PRO A 392 22.84 7.47 5.38
C PRO A 392 24.06 7.66 4.47
N PRO A 393 25.10 8.39 4.93
CA PRO A 393 26.32 8.59 4.18
C PRO A 393 26.95 7.27 3.71
N GLY A 394 27.38 7.23 2.46
CA GLY A 394 28.04 6.06 1.86
C GLY A 394 27.07 4.96 1.37
N PHE A 395 25.75 5.17 1.43
CA PHE A 395 24.77 4.20 1.00
C PHE A 395 24.87 3.85 -0.49
N ASP A 396 25.35 4.76 -1.33
CA ASP A 396 25.64 4.49 -2.75
C ASP A 396 26.60 3.31 -2.94
N SER A 397 27.55 3.13 -2.02
CA SER A 397 28.46 1.98 -2.02
C SER A 397 27.76 0.66 -1.74
N VAL A 398 26.65 0.66 -0.99
CA VAL A 398 25.79 -0.51 -0.81
C VAL A 398 25.05 -0.81 -2.10
N ILE A 399 24.42 0.20 -2.71
CA ILE A 399 23.70 0.07 -4.00
C ILE A 399 24.62 -0.47 -5.09
N ALA A 400 25.82 0.07 -5.22
CA ALA A 400 26.79 -0.38 -6.23
C ALA A 400 27.13 -1.88 -6.09
N ARG A 401 27.30 -2.37 -4.86
CA ARG A 401 27.59 -3.79 -4.58
C ARG A 401 26.40 -4.70 -4.85
N GLU A 402 25.21 -4.29 -4.44
CA GLU A 402 23.97 -5.02 -4.72
C GLU A 402 23.70 -5.09 -6.22
N THR A 403 23.89 -3.99 -6.95
CA THR A 403 23.76 -3.95 -8.41
C THR A 403 24.74 -4.91 -9.08
N ARG A 404 25.98 -4.95 -8.63
CA ARG A 404 27.00 -5.88 -9.15
C ARG A 404 26.61 -7.34 -8.97
N LEU A 405 26.09 -7.70 -7.79
CA LEU A 405 25.56 -9.04 -7.51
C LEU A 405 24.34 -9.37 -8.38
N MET A 406 23.45 -8.40 -8.59
CA MET A 406 22.28 -8.56 -9.45
C MET A 406 22.69 -8.78 -10.92
N CYS A 407 23.61 -8.01 -11.44
CA CYS A 407 24.13 -8.19 -12.82
C CYS A 407 24.68 -9.61 -13.01
N ARG A 408 25.40 -10.15 -12.01
CA ARG A 408 25.93 -11.53 -12.08
C ARG A 408 24.81 -12.56 -12.06
N LEU A 409 23.77 -12.35 -11.22
CA LEU A 409 22.60 -13.22 -11.19
C LEU A 409 21.90 -13.29 -12.54
N ILE A 410 21.70 -12.14 -13.18
CA ILE A 410 21.08 -12.04 -14.51
C ILE A 410 21.91 -12.77 -15.56
N GLU A 411 23.23 -12.57 -15.57
CA GLU A 411 24.11 -13.26 -16.51
C GLU A 411 24.02 -14.78 -16.35
N CYS A 412 23.97 -15.28 -15.11
CA CYS A 412 23.78 -16.69 -14.84
C CYS A 412 22.44 -17.21 -15.37
N VAL A 413 21.34 -16.46 -15.16
CA VAL A 413 20.02 -16.81 -15.70
C VAL A 413 20.04 -16.83 -17.22
N ARG A 414 20.64 -15.81 -17.86
CA ARG A 414 20.72 -15.70 -19.32
C ARG A 414 21.55 -16.81 -19.96
N THR A 415 22.59 -17.27 -19.30
CA THR A 415 23.51 -18.32 -19.83
C THR A 415 23.08 -19.73 -19.42
N GLY A 416 21.95 -19.88 -18.72
CA GLY A 416 21.50 -21.17 -18.18
C GLY A 416 22.40 -21.71 -17.06
N GLN A 417 23.38 -20.91 -16.64
CA GLN A 417 24.18 -21.22 -15.45
C GLN A 417 23.32 -20.96 -14.21
N ARG A 418 23.28 -21.90 -13.30
CA ARG A 418 22.71 -21.61 -11.98
C ARG A 418 23.67 -20.70 -11.24
N LEU A 419 23.16 -19.65 -10.59
CA LEU A 419 23.95 -18.92 -9.60
C LEU A 419 24.20 -19.90 -8.44
N HIS A 420 25.21 -20.73 -8.63
CA HIS A 420 25.60 -21.64 -7.60
C HIS A 420 26.64 -20.93 -6.73
N PHE A 421 26.26 -20.79 -5.48
CA PHE A 421 27.21 -20.86 -4.37
C PHE A 421 27.29 -22.34 -3.91
N PRO A 422 27.65 -23.33 -4.76
CA PRO A 422 27.35 -24.73 -4.51
C PRO A 422 27.97 -25.27 -3.22
N ALA A 423 29.15 -24.77 -2.86
CA ALA A 423 29.86 -25.13 -1.65
C ALA A 423 29.45 -24.26 -0.42
N HIS A 424 28.70 -23.15 -0.64
CA HIS A 424 28.48 -22.11 0.35
C HIS A 424 27.06 -21.56 0.37
N THR A 425 26.08 -22.32 -0.13
CA THR A 425 24.68 -21.83 -0.25
C THR A 425 24.12 -21.34 1.08
N ASP A 426 24.30 -22.09 2.17
CA ASP A 426 23.81 -21.69 3.49
C ASP A 426 24.53 -20.46 4.02
N GLN A 427 25.83 -20.34 3.76
CA GLN A 427 26.63 -19.16 4.11
C GLN A 427 26.20 -17.96 3.30
N ALA A 428 25.97 -18.09 2.00
CA ALA A 428 25.46 -17.00 1.16
C ALA A 428 24.08 -16.53 1.61
N ASN A 429 23.18 -17.47 1.90
CA ASN A 429 21.85 -17.15 2.41
C ASN A 429 21.90 -16.44 3.77
N ALA A 430 22.80 -16.84 4.66
CA ALA A 430 23.00 -16.17 5.94
C ALA A 430 23.55 -14.76 5.76
N LEU A 431 24.49 -14.54 4.82
CA LEU A 431 25.03 -13.22 4.51
C LEU A 431 23.97 -12.31 3.89
N PHE A 432 23.14 -12.77 2.95
CA PHE A 432 22.05 -11.97 2.40
C PHE A 432 21.08 -11.50 3.49
N ARG A 433 20.69 -12.39 4.41
CA ARG A 433 19.85 -12.01 5.55
C ARG A 433 20.54 -10.96 6.43
N ALA A 434 21.83 -11.14 6.73
CA ALA A 434 22.59 -10.20 7.53
C ALA A 434 22.73 -8.84 6.84
N VAL A 435 22.93 -8.79 5.52
CA VAL A 435 22.92 -7.55 4.73
C VAL A 435 21.60 -6.81 4.90
N ASN A 436 20.46 -7.51 4.75
CA ASN A 436 19.15 -6.89 4.89
C ASN A 436 18.91 -6.35 6.30
N VAL A 437 19.39 -7.02 7.33
CA VAL A 437 19.36 -6.53 8.72
C VAL A 437 20.22 -5.28 8.87
N ALA A 438 21.47 -5.30 8.38
CA ALA A 438 22.38 -4.16 8.48
C ALA A 438 21.84 -2.93 7.73
N VAL A 439 21.31 -3.12 6.53
CA VAL A 439 20.69 -2.03 5.75
C VAL A 439 19.41 -1.53 6.44
N GLY A 440 18.60 -2.43 6.97
CA GLY A 440 17.41 -2.07 7.74
C GLY A 440 17.71 -1.21 8.96
N ALA A 441 18.84 -1.47 9.61
CA ALA A 441 19.38 -0.70 10.74
C ALA A 441 20.25 0.51 10.31
N GLU A 442 20.32 0.80 9.00
CA GLU A 442 21.15 1.88 8.42
C GLU A 442 22.66 1.77 8.77
N ASN A 443 23.12 0.57 9.12
CA ASN A 443 24.53 0.28 9.40
C ASN A 443 25.31 0.04 8.09
N VAL A 444 25.63 1.13 7.41
CA VAL A 444 26.31 1.11 6.10
C VAL A 444 27.66 0.40 6.14
N PRO A 445 28.57 0.63 7.11
CA PRO A 445 29.85 -0.09 7.17
C PRO A 445 29.69 -1.61 7.25
N GLU A 446 28.78 -2.09 8.06
CA GLU A 446 28.50 -3.53 8.19
C GLU A 446 27.86 -4.11 6.93
N ALA A 447 26.93 -3.39 6.32
CA ALA A 447 26.31 -3.79 5.04
C ALA A 447 27.37 -3.96 3.96
N ILE A 448 28.29 -3.00 3.81
CA ILE A 448 29.40 -3.06 2.86
C ILE A 448 30.27 -4.29 3.13
N ARG A 449 30.70 -4.49 4.38
CA ARG A 449 31.54 -5.63 4.78
C ARG A 449 30.91 -6.98 4.41
N LEU A 450 29.60 -7.11 4.64
CA LEU A 450 28.86 -8.33 4.33
C LEU A 450 28.68 -8.53 2.83
N LEU A 451 28.44 -7.46 2.07
CA LEU A 451 28.34 -7.50 0.61
C LEU A 451 29.67 -7.86 -0.05
N ASP A 452 30.80 -7.34 0.44
CA ASP A 452 32.13 -7.72 -0.05
C ASP A 452 32.38 -9.21 0.14
N ARG A 453 31.96 -9.80 1.26
CA ARG A 453 32.03 -11.26 1.46
C ARG A 453 31.15 -12.03 0.47
N LEU A 454 29.94 -11.53 0.17
CA LEU A 454 29.08 -12.15 -0.85
C LEU A 454 29.70 -12.08 -2.25
N ILE A 455 30.29 -10.94 -2.61
CA ILE A 455 30.99 -10.72 -3.89
C ILE A 455 32.16 -11.72 -4.03
N GLN A 456 32.95 -11.92 -2.97
CA GLN A 456 34.03 -12.91 -2.95
C GLN A 456 33.50 -14.34 -3.12
N LEU A 457 32.42 -14.72 -2.40
CA LEU A 457 31.78 -16.04 -2.54
C LEU A 457 31.21 -16.26 -3.94
N ALA A 458 30.72 -15.22 -4.59
CA ALA A 458 30.25 -15.25 -5.98
C ALA A 458 31.37 -15.36 -7.01
N GLY A 459 32.65 -15.31 -6.59
CA GLY A 459 33.82 -15.34 -7.47
C GLY A 459 33.94 -14.10 -8.34
N LEU A 460 33.35 -12.99 -7.94
CA LEU A 460 33.45 -11.70 -8.63
C LEU A 460 34.76 -11.03 -8.16
N LYS A 461 35.70 -10.85 -9.08
CA LYS A 461 36.94 -10.09 -8.83
C LYS A 461 36.62 -8.61 -8.82
N ASP A 462 37.38 -7.82 -8.06
CA ASP A 462 37.25 -6.36 -7.99
C ASP A 462 37.44 -5.69 -9.36
#